data_bc9aa310a26cf81c0486250ee9052cfc
#
_entry.id   bc9aa310a26cf81c0486250ee9052cfc
#
_cell.length_a   1.000
_cell.length_b   1.000
_cell.length_c   1.000
_cell.angle_alpha   90.00
_cell.angle_beta   90.00
_cell.angle_gamma   90.00
#
_symmetry.space_group_name_H-M   'P 1'
#
loop_
_entity.id
_entity.type
_entity.pdbx_description
1 polymer ?
#
loop_
_entity_poly.entity_id
_entity_poly.type
_entity_poly.pdbx_seq_one_letter_code
_entity_poly.pdbx_strand_id
1 'polypeptide(L)'
;MRISKTTNHGNTRWRVTLSIQGKRKQRFFTSRDEARAWLNSIEADHTGFWNDRSDQERQDLINAFKLASNRGQSVYQSILSAPPSPKHKPLLLAEAVDIYIKLLNRRSLRPTSLKQTVMCLLQLKSTYPGKSCHELSSQDLECWFYDRKWKRSTIDGVIAKVSPFFSWCVRERHCKTNPCRAVKRPQSDDNAPTIFSPSQAEKLLKTAYHLDTGMVAYLAVGLFAGVRPMEIERLHSSDIKPAHIEIKANKAKTRRRRLVTISDNLQEWLSLGGEFAPKNKRKRLSRILEAAGLSWSPDIMRHSFASYHLAEHQSAEKTALEMGHRDTKMLFEHYRELVTKEAAKLYWKIR
;
A
#
# COMPACT_ATOMS: atom_id res chain seq x y z
N MET A 1 48.76 -24.90 -20.07
CA MET A 1 49.49 -25.92 -19.29
C MET A 1 50.37 -26.74 -20.21
N ARG A 2 51.59 -27.17 -19.78
CA ARG A 2 52.54 -27.91 -20.65
C ARG A 2 53.24 -28.99 -19.83
N ILE A 3 53.27 -30.23 -20.38
CA ILE A 3 54.06 -31.33 -19.85
C ILE A 3 55.34 -31.41 -20.69
N SER A 4 56.48 -31.44 -20.07
CA SER A 4 57.79 -31.56 -20.74
C SER A 4 58.68 -32.58 -20.03
N LYS A 5 59.45 -33.33 -20.82
CA LYS A 5 60.52 -34.21 -20.30
C LYS A 5 61.70 -33.38 -19.88
N THR A 6 62.26 -33.63 -18.73
CA THR A 6 63.45 -32.89 -18.20
C THR A 6 64.35 -33.88 -17.45
N THR A 7 65.65 -33.62 -17.48
CA THR A 7 66.63 -34.38 -16.70
C THR A 7 67.04 -33.58 -15.49
N ASN A 8 66.95 -34.18 -14.30
CA ASN A 8 67.36 -33.58 -13.05
C ASN A 8 68.25 -34.57 -12.28
N HIS A 9 69.49 -34.19 -11.99
CA HIS A 9 70.51 -35.05 -11.34
C HIS A 9 70.63 -36.46 -11.97
N GLY A 10 70.71 -36.52 -13.29
CA GLY A 10 70.89 -37.77 -14.04
C GLY A 10 69.61 -38.61 -14.25
N ASN A 11 68.52 -38.30 -13.58
CA ASN A 11 67.26 -39.01 -13.70
C ASN A 11 66.26 -38.28 -14.62
N THR A 12 65.62 -39.00 -15.51
CA THR A 12 64.57 -38.48 -16.38
C THR A 12 63.29 -38.28 -15.55
N ARG A 13 62.75 -37.06 -15.57
CA ARG A 13 61.48 -36.73 -14.91
C ARG A 13 60.55 -35.99 -15.86
N TRP A 14 59.26 -35.99 -15.53
CA TRP A 14 58.25 -35.27 -16.28
C TRP A 14 57.83 -34.04 -15.48
N ARG A 15 57.98 -32.88 -16.12
CA ARG A 15 57.70 -31.59 -15.51
C ARG A 15 56.35 -31.05 -16.03
N VAL A 16 55.43 -30.78 -15.13
CA VAL A 16 54.24 -30.02 -15.42
C VAL A 16 54.46 -28.57 -15.00
N THR A 17 54.17 -27.64 -15.89
CA THR A 17 54.27 -26.22 -15.63
C THR A 17 52.89 -25.60 -15.68
N LEU A 18 52.47 -24.95 -14.61
CA LEU A 18 51.18 -24.25 -14.45
C LEU A 18 51.46 -22.78 -14.18
N SER A 19 50.62 -21.89 -14.71
CA SER A 19 50.60 -20.49 -14.31
C SER A 19 49.35 -20.27 -13.47
N ILE A 20 49.49 -19.98 -12.20
CA ILE A 20 48.39 -19.66 -11.25
C ILE A 20 48.61 -18.26 -10.77
N GLN A 21 47.67 -17.35 -11.01
CA GLN A 21 47.70 -15.93 -10.63
C GLN A 21 49.00 -15.20 -11.10
N GLY A 22 49.41 -15.48 -12.36
CA GLY A 22 50.60 -14.88 -12.93
C GLY A 22 51.93 -15.48 -12.42
N LYS A 23 51.92 -16.35 -11.42
CA LYS A 23 53.14 -17.02 -10.89
C LYS A 23 53.27 -18.41 -11.49
N ARG A 24 54.43 -18.70 -12.02
CA ARG A 24 54.78 -19.99 -12.60
C ARG A 24 55.06 -21.00 -11.49
N LYS A 25 54.28 -22.11 -11.41
CA LYS A 25 54.53 -23.27 -10.52
C LYS A 25 54.92 -24.47 -11.36
N GLN A 26 55.86 -25.24 -10.84
CA GLN A 26 56.34 -26.46 -11.50
C GLN A 26 56.24 -27.65 -10.54
N ARG A 27 55.82 -28.83 -11.07
CA ARG A 27 55.80 -30.07 -10.32
C ARG A 27 56.44 -31.18 -11.20
N PHE A 28 57.19 -32.09 -10.58
CA PHE A 28 57.93 -33.14 -11.27
C PHE A 28 57.36 -34.50 -10.87
N PHE A 29 57.29 -35.39 -11.88
CA PHE A 29 56.71 -36.72 -11.75
C PHE A 29 57.68 -37.75 -12.30
N THR A 30 57.56 -39.02 -11.85
CA THR A 30 58.42 -40.11 -12.29
C THR A 30 58.00 -40.66 -13.67
N SER A 31 56.72 -40.63 -13.97
CA SER A 31 56.18 -41.06 -15.28
C SER A 31 55.36 -39.94 -15.96
N ARG A 32 55.19 -40.09 -17.27
CA ARG A 32 54.33 -39.20 -18.10
C ARG A 32 52.89 -39.34 -17.73
N ASP A 33 52.46 -40.56 -17.38
CA ASP A 33 51.07 -40.87 -17.08
C ASP A 33 50.66 -40.29 -15.70
N GLU A 34 51.56 -40.37 -14.69
CA GLU A 34 51.34 -39.64 -13.44
C GLU A 34 51.20 -38.13 -13.63
N ALA A 35 52.06 -37.55 -14.48
CA ALA A 35 52.02 -36.15 -14.80
C ALA A 35 50.71 -35.74 -15.48
N ARG A 36 50.20 -36.61 -16.37
CA ARG A 36 48.93 -36.45 -17.11
C ARG A 36 47.72 -36.64 -16.20
N ALA A 37 47.74 -37.72 -15.36
CA ALA A 37 46.66 -37.99 -14.41
C ALA A 37 46.49 -36.81 -13.43
N TRP A 38 47.62 -36.28 -12.90
CA TRP A 38 47.56 -35.10 -12.02
C TRP A 38 47.08 -33.85 -12.75
N LEU A 39 47.45 -33.64 -14.02
CA LEU A 39 46.94 -32.50 -14.79
C LEU A 39 45.42 -32.61 -15.02
N ASN A 40 44.95 -33.80 -15.40
CA ASN A 40 43.51 -34.08 -15.60
C ASN A 40 42.69 -33.90 -14.30
N SER A 41 43.25 -34.28 -13.13
CA SER A 41 42.56 -34.07 -11.85
C SER A 41 42.37 -32.60 -11.55
N ILE A 42 43.35 -31.76 -11.88
CA ILE A 42 43.23 -30.32 -11.69
C ILE A 42 42.21 -29.68 -12.66
N GLU A 43 42.22 -30.14 -13.93
CA GLU A 43 41.28 -29.68 -14.95
C GLU A 43 39.84 -30.13 -14.64
N ALA A 44 39.66 -31.37 -14.16
CA ALA A 44 38.36 -31.89 -13.76
C ALA A 44 37.75 -31.15 -12.59
N ASP A 45 38.53 -30.85 -11.55
CA ASP A 45 38.04 -30.11 -10.37
C ASP A 45 37.57 -28.68 -10.71
N HIS A 46 38.27 -28.00 -11.59
CA HIS A 46 37.92 -26.64 -11.96
C HIS A 46 36.78 -26.55 -13.00
N THR A 47 36.74 -27.47 -13.97
CA THR A 47 35.67 -27.49 -14.98
C THR A 47 34.38 -28.09 -14.46
N GLY A 48 34.42 -29.11 -13.61
CA GLY A 48 33.24 -29.73 -12.99
C GLY A 48 32.46 -28.73 -12.17
N PHE A 49 33.14 -27.96 -11.30
CA PHE A 49 32.49 -26.97 -10.47
C PHE A 49 31.65 -25.94 -11.25
N TRP A 50 32.17 -25.42 -12.37
CA TRP A 50 31.45 -24.44 -13.18
C TRP A 50 30.36 -25.06 -14.05
N ASN A 51 30.59 -26.27 -14.57
CA ASN A 51 29.61 -26.95 -15.42
C ASN A 51 28.35 -27.36 -14.66
N ASP A 52 28.49 -27.68 -13.37
CA ASP A 52 27.37 -28.06 -12.50
C ASP A 52 26.56 -26.88 -12.00
N ARG A 53 26.95 -25.64 -12.29
CA ARG A 53 26.25 -24.43 -11.87
C ARG A 53 25.32 -23.91 -12.95
N SER A 54 24.12 -23.50 -12.53
CA SER A 54 23.20 -22.75 -13.38
C SER A 54 23.79 -21.39 -13.77
N ASP A 55 23.32 -20.80 -14.84
CA ASP A 55 23.76 -19.46 -15.28
C ASP A 55 23.53 -18.40 -14.22
N GLN A 56 22.46 -18.54 -13.44
CA GLN A 56 22.14 -17.66 -12.30
C GLN A 56 23.21 -17.76 -11.19
N GLU A 57 23.59 -18.98 -10.79
CA GLU A 57 24.63 -19.19 -9.79
C GLU A 57 26.01 -18.69 -10.27
N ARG A 58 26.33 -18.87 -11.54
CA ARG A 58 27.56 -18.32 -12.15
C ARG A 58 27.59 -16.80 -12.07
N GLN A 59 26.47 -16.17 -12.42
CA GLN A 59 26.34 -14.71 -12.36
C GLN A 59 26.44 -14.18 -10.92
N ASP A 60 25.83 -14.86 -9.97
CA ASP A 60 25.92 -14.50 -8.54
C ASP A 60 27.35 -14.61 -8.00
N LEU A 61 28.09 -15.66 -8.37
CA LEU A 61 29.50 -15.81 -8.00
C LEU A 61 30.38 -14.71 -8.61
N ILE A 62 30.14 -14.33 -9.87
CA ILE A 62 30.86 -13.22 -10.52
C ILE A 62 30.57 -11.90 -9.81
N ASN A 63 29.32 -11.64 -9.46
CA ASN A 63 28.91 -10.43 -8.77
C ASN A 63 29.49 -10.39 -7.34
N ALA A 64 29.48 -11.51 -6.62
CA ALA A 64 30.09 -11.64 -5.31
C ALA A 64 31.60 -11.36 -5.34
N PHE A 65 32.29 -11.89 -6.36
CA PHE A 65 33.73 -11.64 -6.54
C PHE A 65 34.03 -10.16 -6.82
N LYS A 66 33.28 -9.53 -7.73
CA LYS A 66 33.42 -8.10 -8.03
C LYS A 66 33.19 -7.24 -6.77
N LEU A 67 32.15 -7.56 -6.01
CA LEU A 67 31.81 -6.82 -4.79
C LEU A 67 32.89 -6.96 -3.71
N ALA A 68 33.42 -8.17 -3.51
CA ALA A 68 34.50 -8.43 -2.56
C ALA A 68 35.82 -7.72 -2.99
N SER A 69 36.16 -7.78 -4.28
CA SER A 69 37.32 -7.11 -4.85
C SER A 69 37.29 -5.59 -4.65
N ASN A 70 36.10 -4.97 -4.87
CA ASN A 70 35.89 -3.54 -4.62
C ASN A 70 36.07 -3.13 -3.14
N ARG A 71 35.90 -4.09 -2.23
CA ARG A 71 36.16 -3.90 -0.79
C ARG A 71 37.56 -4.27 -0.35
N GLY A 72 38.43 -4.64 -1.27
CA GLY A 72 39.81 -5.09 -0.96
C GLY A 72 39.88 -6.43 -0.22
N GLN A 73 38.83 -7.26 -0.29
CA GLN A 73 38.70 -8.55 0.41
C GLN A 73 38.51 -9.71 -0.58
N SER A 74 38.86 -10.92 -0.16
CA SER A 74 38.47 -12.12 -0.90
C SER A 74 36.98 -12.44 -0.60
N VAL A 75 36.31 -13.16 -1.52
CA VAL A 75 34.93 -13.66 -1.31
C VAL A 75 34.87 -14.48 -0.01
N TYR A 76 35.86 -15.33 0.23
CA TYR A 76 35.98 -16.15 1.43
C TYR A 76 36.06 -15.29 2.72
N GLN A 77 36.92 -14.26 2.73
CA GLN A 77 37.02 -13.33 3.84
C GLN A 77 35.72 -12.55 4.08
N SER A 78 35.05 -12.14 2.99
CA SER A 78 33.76 -11.46 3.07
C SER A 78 32.67 -12.35 3.67
N ILE A 79 32.69 -13.66 3.38
CA ILE A 79 31.76 -14.64 3.97
C ILE A 79 32.08 -14.87 5.44
N LEU A 80 33.36 -15.03 5.81
CA LEU A 80 33.76 -15.21 7.19
C LEU A 80 33.48 -13.99 8.09
N SER A 81 33.64 -12.80 7.55
CA SER A 81 33.38 -11.55 8.27
C SER A 81 31.90 -11.14 8.25
N ALA A 82 31.09 -11.76 7.38
CA ALA A 82 29.66 -11.52 7.37
C ALA A 82 29.05 -11.97 8.70
N PRO A 83 28.25 -11.13 9.37
CA PRO A 83 27.53 -11.58 10.54
C PRO A 83 26.64 -12.76 10.15
N PRO A 84 26.57 -13.81 10.99
CA PRO A 84 25.71 -14.96 10.70
C PRO A 84 24.31 -14.46 10.40
N SER A 85 23.70 -14.96 9.31
CA SER A 85 22.32 -14.62 8.97
C SER A 85 21.46 -14.77 10.21
N PRO A 86 20.74 -13.73 10.64
CA PRO A 86 20.00 -13.77 11.87
C PRO A 86 19.03 -14.94 11.83
N LYS A 87 19.21 -15.92 12.73
CA LYS A 87 18.33 -17.07 12.84
C LYS A 87 16.90 -16.56 13.06
N HIS A 88 15.95 -17.04 12.24
CA HIS A 88 14.55 -16.77 12.48
C HIS A 88 14.16 -17.29 13.85
N LYS A 89 13.38 -16.50 14.59
CA LYS A 89 12.71 -16.95 15.80
C LYS A 89 11.31 -17.40 15.38
N PRO A 90 11.07 -18.69 15.17
CA PRO A 90 9.74 -19.18 14.83
C PRO A 90 8.75 -18.71 15.91
N LEU A 91 7.66 -18.11 15.46
CA LEU A 91 6.58 -17.67 16.34
C LEU A 91 5.27 -18.10 15.68
N LEU A 92 4.39 -18.70 16.46
CA LEU A 92 3.05 -19.05 15.98
C LEU A 92 2.30 -17.78 15.57
N LEU A 93 1.58 -17.85 14.45
CA LEU A 93 0.79 -16.74 13.96
C LEU A 93 -0.17 -16.20 15.02
N ALA A 94 -0.78 -17.11 15.78
CA ALA A 94 -1.72 -16.76 16.84
C ALA A 94 -1.06 -15.86 17.90
N GLU A 95 0.11 -16.25 18.38
CA GLU A 95 0.87 -15.51 19.39
C GLU A 95 1.37 -14.16 18.81
N ALA A 96 1.89 -14.19 17.58
CA ALA A 96 2.36 -12.98 16.90
C ALA A 96 1.25 -11.95 16.75
N VAL A 97 0.04 -12.36 16.35
CA VAL A 97 -1.12 -11.50 16.23
C VAL A 97 -1.48 -10.89 17.58
N ASP A 98 -1.51 -11.68 18.65
CA ASP A 98 -1.85 -11.19 19.99
C ASP A 98 -0.82 -10.18 20.51
N ILE A 99 0.47 -10.43 20.28
CA ILE A 99 1.55 -9.48 20.62
C ILE A 99 1.38 -8.19 19.82
N TYR A 100 1.14 -8.31 18.52
CA TYR A 100 1.02 -7.13 17.65
C TYR A 100 -0.22 -6.29 17.98
N ILE A 101 -1.36 -6.91 18.33
CA ILE A 101 -2.56 -6.21 18.79
C ILE A 101 -2.27 -5.44 20.08
N LYS A 102 -1.52 -6.02 21.04
CA LYS A 102 -1.09 -5.31 22.24
C LYS A 102 -0.23 -4.08 21.92
N LEU A 103 0.67 -4.19 20.92
CA LEU A 103 1.48 -3.07 20.43
C LEU A 103 0.62 -1.99 19.75
N LEU A 104 -0.38 -2.38 18.95
CA LEU A 104 -1.29 -1.43 18.30
C LEU A 104 -2.10 -0.63 19.32
N ASN A 105 -2.56 -1.27 20.41
CA ASN A 105 -3.31 -0.61 21.48
C ASN A 105 -2.51 0.47 22.23
N ARG A 106 -1.16 0.34 22.25
CA ARG A 106 -0.28 1.38 22.82
C ARG A 106 -0.06 2.57 21.89
N ARG A 107 -0.45 2.45 20.61
CA ARG A 107 -0.31 3.54 19.63
C ARG A 107 -1.57 4.38 19.58
N SER A 108 -1.43 5.69 19.44
CA SER A 108 -2.54 6.64 19.29
C SER A 108 -3.22 6.53 17.91
N LEU A 109 -3.72 5.33 17.57
CA LEU A 109 -4.47 5.08 16.36
C LEU A 109 -5.93 5.53 16.53
N ARG A 110 -6.59 5.84 15.42
CA ARG A 110 -8.04 6.10 15.45
C ARG A 110 -8.81 4.84 15.83
N PRO A 111 -9.79 4.90 16.74
CA PRO A 111 -10.53 3.73 17.20
C PRO A 111 -11.10 2.86 16.06
N THR A 112 -11.68 3.49 15.02
CA THR A 112 -12.24 2.79 13.86
C THR A 112 -11.16 2.07 13.05
N SER A 113 -10.00 2.69 12.83
CA SER A 113 -8.88 2.07 12.11
C SER A 113 -8.28 0.92 12.91
N LEU A 114 -8.11 1.10 14.22
CA LEU A 114 -7.64 0.05 15.12
C LEU A 114 -8.60 -1.14 15.10
N LYS A 115 -9.90 -0.92 15.30
CA LYS A 115 -10.92 -1.97 15.26
C LYS A 115 -10.89 -2.76 13.96
N GLN A 116 -10.83 -2.09 12.81
CA GLN A 116 -10.76 -2.76 11.51
C GLN A 116 -9.47 -3.58 11.33
N THR A 117 -8.32 -3.05 11.77
CA THR A 117 -7.05 -3.77 11.69
C THR A 117 -7.07 -5.01 12.58
N VAL A 118 -7.56 -4.88 13.81
CA VAL A 118 -7.71 -6.00 14.74
C VAL A 118 -8.63 -7.08 14.15
N MET A 119 -9.78 -6.69 13.57
CA MET A 119 -10.68 -7.66 12.92
C MET A 119 -10.00 -8.42 11.77
N CYS A 120 -9.25 -7.74 10.92
CA CYS A 120 -8.52 -8.40 9.82
C CYS A 120 -7.47 -9.40 10.37
N LEU A 121 -6.73 -9.02 11.41
CA LEU A 121 -5.72 -9.88 12.03
C LEU A 121 -6.33 -11.09 12.74
N LEU A 122 -7.45 -10.91 13.43
CA LEU A 122 -8.17 -12.04 14.06
C LEU A 122 -8.73 -13.00 13.02
N GLN A 123 -9.22 -12.49 11.89
CA GLN A 123 -9.65 -13.35 10.77
C GLN A 123 -8.48 -14.12 10.16
N LEU A 124 -7.30 -13.49 10.01
CA LEU A 124 -6.10 -14.17 9.54
C LEU A 124 -5.68 -15.28 10.52
N LYS A 125 -5.64 -14.97 11.82
CA LYS A 125 -5.34 -15.91 12.90
C LYS A 125 -6.27 -17.12 12.88
N SER A 126 -7.58 -16.93 12.71
CA SER A 126 -8.57 -18.01 12.68
C SER A 126 -8.50 -18.87 11.41
N THR A 127 -8.01 -18.32 10.30
CA THR A 127 -7.89 -19.06 9.04
C THR A 127 -6.71 -20.01 9.03
N TYR A 128 -5.63 -19.67 9.73
CA TYR A 128 -4.39 -20.46 9.75
C TYR A 128 -4.00 -20.89 11.17
N PRO A 129 -4.83 -21.73 11.83
CA PRO A 129 -4.53 -22.21 13.16
C PRO A 129 -3.27 -23.12 13.11
N GLY A 130 -2.36 -22.91 14.04
CA GLY A 130 -1.14 -23.74 14.16
C GLY A 130 0.00 -23.40 13.20
N LYS A 131 -0.20 -22.58 12.18
CA LYS A 131 0.91 -22.11 11.32
C LYS A 131 1.79 -21.09 12.05
N SER A 132 3.09 -21.15 11.80
CA SER A 132 4.04 -20.11 12.22
C SER A 132 4.08 -18.98 11.19
N CYS A 133 4.50 -17.78 11.61
CA CYS A 133 4.54 -16.60 10.73
C CYS A 133 5.40 -16.81 9.48
N HIS A 134 6.50 -17.58 9.56
CA HIS A 134 7.42 -17.82 8.45
C HIS A 134 6.91 -18.86 7.44
N GLU A 135 5.90 -19.65 7.80
CA GLU A 135 5.28 -20.68 6.95
C GLU A 135 4.20 -20.11 6.03
N LEU A 136 3.75 -18.87 6.30
CA LEU A 136 2.76 -18.22 5.43
C LEU A 136 3.43 -17.66 4.19
N SER A 137 3.11 -18.27 3.06
CA SER A 137 3.55 -17.84 1.74
C SER A 137 2.68 -16.72 1.17
N SER A 138 3.17 -16.05 0.12
CA SER A 138 2.35 -15.09 -0.64
C SER A 138 1.15 -15.76 -1.29
N GLN A 139 1.28 -17.02 -1.69
CA GLN A 139 0.19 -17.79 -2.28
C GLN A 139 -0.92 -18.09 -1.26
N ASP A 140 -0.57 -18.47 -0.02
CA ASP A 140 -1.56 -18.63 1.06
C ASP A 140 -2.38 -17.34 1.26
N LEU A 141 -1.69 -16.19 1.29
CA LEU A 141 -2.35 -14.91 1.47
C LEU A 141 -3.18 -14.50 0.24
N GLU A 142 -2.70 -14.79 -0.97
CA GLU A 142 -3.44 -14.52 -2.19
C GLU A 142 -4.77 -15.31 -2.20
N CYS A 143 -4.73 -16.61 -1.91
CA CYS A 143 -5.95 -17.40 -1.72
C CYS A 143 -6.85 -16.81 -0.63
N TRP A 144 -6.27 -16.45 0.52
CA TRP A 144 -7.06 -15.88 1.62
C TRP A 144 -7.76 -14.56 1.26
N PHE A 145 -7.13 -13.71 0.45
CA PHE A 145 -7.71 -12.44 0.00
C PHE A 145 -8.80 -12.66 -1.07
N TYR A 146 -8.60 -13.56 -2.01
CA TYR A 146 -9.44 -13.67 -3.20
C TYR A 146 -10.57 -14.70 -3.07
N ASP A 147 -10.41 -15.77 -2.30
CA ASP A 147 -11.46 -16.80 -2.12
C ASP A 147 -12.71 -16.30 -1.38
N ARG A 148 -12.59 -15.16 -0.69
CA ARG A 148 -13.67 -14.58 0.13
C ARG A 148 -14.71 -13.76 -0.65
N LYS A 149 -14.64 -13.72 -1.96
CA LYS A 149 -15.55 -12.93 -2.83
C LYS A 149 -15.69 -11.46 -2.41
N TRP A 150 -14.65 -10.89 -1.80
CA TRP A 150 -14.64 -9.48 -1.42
C TRP A 150 -14.58 -8.57 -2.65
N LYS A 151 -15.15 -7.37 -2.53
CA LYS A 151 -14.95 -6.32 -3.54
C LYS A 151 -13.47 -5.95 -3.60
N ARG A 152 -12.99 -5.59 -4.78
CA ARG A 152 -11.57 -5.20 -5.01
C ARG A 152 -11.06 -4.17 -4.01
N SER A 153 -11.80 -3.10 -3.75
CA SER A 153 -11.46 -2.09 -2.75
C SER A 153 -11.36 -2.64 -1.32
N THR A 154 -12.12 -3.69 -0.99
CA THR A 154 -12.04 -4.37 0.30
C THR A 154 -10.75 -5.16 0.39
N ILE A 155 -10.40 -5.92 -0.68
CA ILE A 155 -9.15 -6.68 -0.74
C ILE A 155 -7.94 -5.76 -0.53
N ASP A 156 -7.86 -4.66 -1.28
CA ASP A 156 -6.78 -3.68 -1.13
C ASP A 156 -6.73 -3.09 0.28
N GLY A 157 -7.89 -2.77 0.84
CA GLY A 157 -8.00 -2.30 2.22
C GLY A 157 -7.55 -3.32 3.27
N VAL A 158 -7.78 -4.62 3.07
CA VAL A 158 -7.33 -5.69 3.97
C VAL A 158 -5.82 -5.91 3.83
N ILE A 159 -5.29 -5.95 2.61
CA ILE A 159 -3.84 -6.01 2.35
C ILE A 159 -3.12 -4.86 3.06
N ALA A 160 -3.64 -3.63 2.95
CA ALA A 160 -3.07 -2.45 3.59
C ALA A 160 -3.07 -2.53 5.13
N LYS A 161 -3.97 -3.33 5.75
CA LYS A 161 -4.03 -3.53 7.20
C LYS A 161 -3.17 -4.70 7.68
N VAL A 162 -3.01 -5.74 6.86
CA VAL A 162 -2.25 -6.96 7.22
C VAL A 162 -0.76 -6.81 6.91
N SER A 163 -0.39 -6.12 5.83
CA SER A 163 1.00 -5.92 5.42
C SER A 163 1.89 -5.27 6.51
N PRO A 164 1.44 -4.27 7.30
CA PRO A 164 2.23 -3.74 8.41
C PRO A 164 2.52 -4.76 9.52
N PHE A 165 1.63 -5.72 9.75
CA PHE A 165 1.87 -6.83 10.68
C PHE A 165 3.03 -7.70 10.21
N PHE A 166 3.04 -8.14 8.95
CA PHE A 166 4.15 -8.92 8.41
C PHE A 166 5.45 -8.11 8.32
N SER A 167 5.38 -6.80 8.08
CA SER A 167 6.57 -5.93 8.17
C SER A 167 7.12 -5.89 9.59
N TRP A 168 6.27 -5.92 10.60
CA TRP A 168 6.68 -6.08 11.99
C TRP A 168 7.30 -7.46 12.24
N CYS A 169 6.69 -8.55 11.74
CA CYS A 169 7.25 -9.90 11.83
C CYS A 169 8.66 -10.00 11.23
N VAL A 170 8.91 -9.33 10.10
CA VAL A 170 10.24 -9.27 9.47
C VAL A 170 11.24 -8.53 10.38
N ARG A 171 10.85 -7.38 10.93
CA ARG A 171 11.70 -6.60 11.82
C ARG A 171 12.07 -7.37 13.10
N GLU A 172 11.13 -8.10 13.68
CA GLU A 172 11.34 -8.94 14.86
C GLU A 172 11.94 -10.33 14.53
N ARG A 173 12.27 -10.57 13.24
CA ARG A 173 12.88 -11.83 12.75
C ARG A 173 11.99 -13.07 12.86
N HIS A 174 10.68 -12.89 12.81
CA HIS A 174 9.72 -14.02 12.76
C HIS A 174 9.47 -14.50 11.32
N CYS A 175 9.78 -13.66 10.32
CA CYS A 175 9.71 -13.98 8.88
C CYS A 175 10.95 -13.44 8.17
N LYS A 176 11.34 -14.04 7.05
CA LYS A 176 12.40 -13.52 6.16
C LYS A 176 11.94 -12.30 5.36
N THR A 177 10.75 -12.41 4.81
CA THR A 177 10.15 -11.41 3.93
C THR A 177 8.70 -11.18 4.32
N ASN A 178 8.15 -10.07 3.90
CA ASN A 178 6.72 -9.80 4.06
C ASN A 178 5.95 -10.43 2.88
N PRO A 179 5.17 -11.50 3.10
CA PRO A 179 4.47 -12.19 2.03
C PRO A 179 3.41 -11.35 1.33
N CYS A 180 2.88 -10.31 1.97
CA CYS A 180 1.91 -9.40 1.34
C CYS A 180 2.52 -8.56 0.20
N ARG A 181 3.85 -8.43 0.11
CA ARG A 181 4.48 -7.61 -0.94
C ARG A 181 4.42 -8.25 -2.32
N ALA A 182 4.41 -9.58 -2.39
CA ALA A 182 4.34 -10.33 -3.63
C ALA A 182 2.90 -10.58 -4.11
N VAL A 183 1.89 -10.33 -3.26
CA VAL A 183 0.49 -10.46 -3.64
C VAL A 183 0.13 -9.39 -4.66
N LYS A 184 -0.41 -9.81 -5.81
CA LYS A 184 -0.92 -8.88 -6.82
C LYS A 184 -2.12 -8.12 -6.28
N ARG A 185 -2.04 -6.80 -6.29
CA ARG A 185 -3.20 -5.96 -5.92
C ARG A 185 -4.22 -5.95 -7.03
N PRO A 186 -5.52 -5.96 -6.69
CA PRO A 186 -6.56 -5.79 -7.70
C PRO A 186 -6.39 -4.41 -8.36
N GLN A 187 -6.48 -4.37 -9.69
CA GLN A 187 -6.52 -3.10 -10.39
C GLN A 187 -7.80 -2.34 -9.98
N SER A 188 -7.70 -1.05 -9.72
CA SER A 188 -8.87 -0.20 -9.49
C SER A 188 -9.71 -0.15 -10.77
N ASP A 189 -11.01 -0.32 -10.65
CA ASP A 189 -11.90 0.07 -11.73
C ASP A 189 -11.93 1.60 -11.73
N ASP A 190 -11.36 2.24 -12.74
CA ASP A 190 -11.39 3.71 -12.94
C ASP A 190 -12.79 4.16 -13.38
N ASN A 191 -13.78 3.84 -12.60
CA ASN A 191 -15.13 4.35 -12.82
C ASN A 191 -15.21 5.78 -12.30
N ALA A 192 -15.65 6.69 -13.17
CA ALA A 192 -15.96 8.05 -12.78
C ALA A 192 -16.91 8.05 -11.56
N PRO A 193 -16.68 8.91 -10.56
CA PRO A 193 -17.52 8.96 -9.39
C PRO A 193 -18.95 9.38 -9.76
N THR A 194 -19.93 8.72 -9.15
CA THR A 194 -21.34 9.11 -9.31
C THR A 194 -21.59 10.44 -8.62
N ILE A 195 -22.26 11.35 -9.30
CA ILE A 195 -22.66 12.67 -8.80
C ILE A 195 -24.16 12.87 -8.99
N PHE A 196 -24.76 13.78 -8.22
CA PHE A 196 -26.11 14.26 -8.50
C PHE A 196 -26.10 15.33 -9.60
N SER A 197 -27.08 15.28 -10.51
CA SER A 197 -27.38 16.42 -11.38
C SER A 197 -27.93 17.59 -10.55
N PRO A 198 -27.94 18.83 -11.06
CA PRO A 198 -28.54 19.95 -10.35
C PRO A 198 -30.00 19.69 -9.96
N SER A 199 -30.80 19.14 -10.85
CA SER A 199 -32.21 18.79 -10.59
C SER A 199 -32.37 17.70 -9.53
N GLN A 200 -31.47 16.72 -9.50
CA GLN A 200 -31.46 15.67 -8.46
C GLN A 200 -31.07 16.22 -7.10
N ALA A 201 -30.05 17.09 -7.03
CA ALA A 201 -29.63 17.74 -5.79
C ALA A 201 -30.72 18.64 -5.22
N GLU A 202 -31.39 19.42 -6.09
CA GLU A 202 -32.54 20.24 -5.73
C GLU A 202 -33.69 19.39 -5.21
N LYS A 203 -34.07 18.33 -5.96
CA LYS A 203 -35.13 17.41 -5.56
C LYS A 203 -34.83 16.76 -4.20
N LEU A 204 -33.58 16.34 -3.95
CA LEU A 204 -33.18 15.76 -2.67
C LEU A 204 -33.41 16.73 -1.52
N LEU A 205 -32.97 17.97 -1.66
CA LEU A 205 -33.11 19.00 -0.61
C LEU A 205 -34.54 19.41 -0.37
N LYS A 206 -35.32 19.65 -1.43
CA LYS A 206 -36.75 19.97 -1.32
C LYS A 206 -37.53 18.83 -0.68
N THR A 207 -37.27 17.57 -1.08
CA THR A 207 -37.89 16.41 -0.45
C THR A 207 -37.53 16.29 1.02
N ALA A 208 -36.24 16.55 1.37
CA ALA A 208 -35.79 16.56 2.76
C ALA A 208 -36.48 17.68 3.57
N TYR A 209 -36.62 18.86 3.00
CA TYR A 209 -37.30 19.98 3.64
C TYR A 209 -38.77 19.64 3.98
N HIS A 210 -39.49 19.01 3.07
CA HIS A 210 -40.91 18.65 3.26
C HIS A 210 -41.11 17.43 4.16
N LEU A 211 -40.26 16.43 4.08
CA LEU A 211 -40.46 15.16 4.83
C LEU A 211 -39.73 15.14 6.18
N ASP A 212 -38.59 15.82 6.29
CA ASP A 212 -37.71 15.72 7.43
C ASP A 212 -36.70 16.88 7.46
N THR A 213 -37.16 18.05 7.87
CA THR A 213 -36.36 19.28 7.95
C THR A 213 -35.05 19.07 8.73
N GLY A 214 -35.06 18.20 9.73
CA GLY A 214 -33.85 17.86 10.50
C GLY A 214 -32.71 17.32 9.65
N MET A 215 -32.96 16.79 8.45
CA MET A 215 -31.92 16.31 7.52
C MET A 215 -31.31 17.41 6.61
N VAL A 216 -31.96 18.58 6.52
CA VAL A 216 -31.58 19.62 5.54
C VAL A 216 -30.16 20.11 5.73
N ALA A 217 -29.77 20.53 6.94
CA ALA A 217 -28.43 21.05 7.20
C ALA A 217 -27.32 20.01 6.89
N TYR A 218 -27.54 18.74 7.25
CA TYR A 218 -26.60 17.66 6.93
C TYR A 218 -26.40 17.49 5.42
N LEU A 219 -27.49 17.49 4.63
CA LEU A 219 -27.46 17.31 3.19
C LEU A 219 -26.88 18.54 2.48
N ALA A 220 -27.28 19.75 2.88
CA ALA A 220 -26.79 21.00 2.30
C ALA A 220 -25.29 21.19 2.50
N VAL A 221 -24.78 20.95 3.72
CA VAL A 221 -23.32 21.00 4.01
C VAL A 221 -22.57 19.95 3.19
N GLY A 222 -23.14 18.76 3.03
CA GLY A 222 -22.52 17.71 2.19
C GLY A 222 -22.44 18.11 0.73
N LEU A 223 -23.50 18.69 0.17
CA LEU A 223 -23.62 19.10 -1.23
C LEU A 223 -22.83 20.37 -1.53
N PHE A 224 -23.00 21.43 -0.74
CA PHE A 224 -22.50 22.76 -1.08
C PHE A 224 -21.22 23.19 -0.35
N ALA A 225 -20.75 22.41 0.62
CA ALA A 225 -19.46 22.62 1.28
C ALA A 225 -18.51 21.42 1.12
N GLY A 226 -18.96 20.30 0.52
CA GLY A 226 -18.13 19.13 0.28
C GLY A 226 -17.49 18.53 1.54
N VAL A 227 -18.05 18.82 2.72
CA VAL A 227 -17.53 18.32 4.01
C VAL A 227 -17.79 16.81 4.09
N ARG A 228 -16.82 16.05 4.63
CA ARG A 228 -17.00 14.60 4.77
C ARG A 228 -18.12 14.26 5.74
N PRO A 229 -18.94 13.22 5.48
CA PRO A 229 -20.08 12.85 6.34
C PRO A 229 -19.73 12.78 7.82
N MET A 230 -18.60 12.14 8.18
CA MET A 230 -18.14 12.05 9.57
C MET A 230 -17.64 13.38 10.15
N GLU A 231 -17.27 14.34 9.33
CA GLU A 231 -16.87 15.68 9.75
C GLU A 231 -18.13 16.52 9.99
N ILE A 232 -19.16 16.39 9.14
CA ILE A 232 -20.48 17.05 9.34
C ILE A 232 -21.06 16.64 10.68
N GLU A 233 -21.10 15.34 11.00
CA GLU A 233 -21.63 14.82 12.26
C GLU A 233 -20.90 15.33 13.53
N ARG A 234 -19.73 15.93 13.35
CA ARG A 234 -18.93 16.52 14.44
C ARG A 234 -19.01 18.03 14.49
N LEU A 235 -19.75 18.66 13.58
CA LEU A 235 -19.97 20.09 13.60
C LEU A 235 -20.88 20.47 14.76
N HIS A 236 -20.60 21.62 15.31
CA HIS A 236 -21.49 22.34 16.22
C HIS A 236 -21.88 23.68 15.59
N SER A 237 -22.99 24.27 16.00
CA SER A 237 -23.43 25.58 15.50
C SER A 237 -22.35 26.65 15.66
N SER A 238 -21.52 26.56 16.69
CA SER A 238 -20.39 27.46 16.90
C SER A 238 -19.27 27.36 15.85
N ASP A 239 -19.22 26.29 15.06
CA ASP A 239 -18.26 26.10 13.96
C ASP A 239 -18.74 26.77 12.65
N ILE A 240 -20.03 27.13 12.57
CA ILE A 240 -20.61 27.86 11.45
C ILE A 240 -20.43 29.35 11.71
N LYS A 241 -19.63 29.99 10.89
CA LYS A 241 -19.38 31.43 10.93
C LYS A 241 -20.13 32.12 9.78
N PRO A 242 -20.28 33.43 9.77
CA PRO A 242 -21.04 34.14 8.73
C PRO A 242 -20.59 33.81 7.29
N ALA A 243 -19.26 33.64 7.07
CA ALA A 243 -18.70 33.43 5.75
C ALA A 243 -18.06 32.03 5.55
N HIS A 244 -17.89 31.24 6.59
CA HIS A 244 -17.19 29.96 6.48
C HIS A 244 -17.56 28.96 7.58
N ILE A 245 -17.38 27.68 7.27
CA ILE A 245 -17.44 26.57 8.23
C ILE A 245 -16.03 26.26 8.71
N GLU A 246 -15.80 26.26 10.02
CA GLU A 246 -14.51 25.90 10.60
C GLU A 246 -14.45 24.39 10.85
N ILE A 247 -13.61 23.68 10.11
CA ILE A 247 -13.32 22.26 10.38
C ILE A 247 -12.06 22.18 11.25
N LYS A 248 -12.21 21.96 12.53
CA LYS A 248 -11.10 21.85 13.48
C LYS A 248 -10.27 20.58 13.26
N ALA A 249 -8.97 20.60 13.58
CA ALA A 249 -8.05 19.50 13.35
C ALA A 249 -8.48 18.17 14.01
N ASN A 250 -9.05 18.22 15.20
CA ASN A 250 -9.57 17.04 15.93
C ASN A 250 -10.81 16.43 15.27
N LYS A 251 -11.59 17.23 14.53
CA LYS A 251 -12.79 16.81 13.79
C LYS A 251 -12.43 16.30 12.39
N ALA A 252 -11.34 16.79 11.78
CA ALA A 252 -10.93 16.48 10.42
C ALA A 252 -10.32 15.08 10.28
N LYS A 253 -10.66 14.33 9.19
CA LYS A 253 -10.07 13.02 8.87
C LYS A 253 -8.53 13.10 8.71
N THR A 254 -8.02 14.21 8.19
CA THR A 254 -6.59 14.43 7.95
C THR A 254 -5.86 15.09 9.12
N ARG A 255 -6.54 15.38 10.24
CA ARG A 255 -6.02 16.14 11.40
C ARG A 255 -5.46 17.52 11.02
N ARG A 256 -5.99 18.14 9.97
CA ARG A 256 -5.65 19.52 9.56
C ARG A 256 -6.87 20.40 9.67
N ARG A 257 -6.70 21.57 10.28
CA ARG A 257 -7.73 22.62 10.31
C ARG A 257 -7.92 23.15 8.89
N ARG A 258 -9.16 23.45 8.51
CA ARG A 258 -9.49 24.20 7.30
C ARG A 258 -10.74 25.05 7.50
N LEU A 259 -10.85 26.06 6.71
CA LEU A 259 -12.04 26.86 6.56
C LEU A 259 -12.68 26.49 5.22
N VAL A 260 -13.98 26.31 5.20
CA VAL A 260 -14.76 25.98 4.01
C VAL A 260 -15.73 27.13 3.78
N THR A 261 -15.69 27.71 2.60
CA THR A 261 -16.52 28.87 2.24
C THR A 261 -18.00 28.52 2.27
N ILE A 262 -18.83 29.39 2.81
CA ILE A 262 -20.30 29.29 2.74
C ILE A 262 -20.74 30.07 1.52
N SER A 263 -21.27 29.36 0.50
CA SER A 263 -21.92 29.97 -0.66
C SER A 263 -23.32 30.47 -0.33
N ASP A 264 -23.83 31.42 -1.12
CA ASP A 264 -25.16 32.02 -0.87
C ASP A 264 -26.26 30.97 -0.77
N ASN A 265 -26.27 29.99 -1.66
CA ASN A 265 -27.24 28.90 -1.62
C ASN A 265 -27.10 28.03 -0.35
N LEU A 266 -25.88 27.75 0.09
CA LEU A 266 -25.66 27.05 1.35
C LEU A 266 -26.19 27.85 2.54
N GLN A 267 -25.97 29.14 2.56
CA GLN A 267 -26.45 30.02 3.61
C GLN A 267 -27.97 30.01 3.70
N GLU A 268 -28.67 30.04 2.57
CA GLU A 268 -30.12 29.95 2.51
C GLU A 268 -30.64 28.62 3.07
N TRP A 269 -30.05 27.49 2.62
CA TRP A 269 -30.43 26.18 3.15
C TRP A 269 -30.15 26.02 4.65
N LEU A 270 -29.07 26.60 5.18
CA LEU A 270 -28.75 26.60 6.60
C LEU A 270 -29.71 27.46 7.43
N SER A 271 -30.28 28.53 6.83
CA SER A 271 -31.29 29.37 7.50
C SER A 271 -32.59 28.63 7.75
N LEU A 272 -32.89 27.58 6.99
CA LEU A 272 -34.06 26.73 7.22
C LEU A 272 -33.90 25.78 8.41
N GLY A 273 -32.72 25.75 9.02
CA GLY A 273 -32.41 24.91 10.18
C GLY A 273 -31.99 23.48 9.81
N GLY A 274 -32.10 22.57 10.76
CA GLY A 274 -31.74 21.17 10.65
C GLY A 274 -30.56 20.77 11.54
N GLU A 275 -30.24 19.49 11.52
CA GLU A 275 -29.22 18.88 12.37
C GLU A 275 -27.98 18.54 11.57
N PHE A 276 -26.77 18.81 12.11
CA PHE A 276 -25.51 18.32 11.51
C PHE A 276 -25.29 16.82 11.83
N ALA A 277 -25.81 16.34 12.94
CA ALA A 277 -25.69 14.96 13.40
C ALA A 277 -27.06 14.30 13.62
N PRO A 278 -27.87 14.10 12.57
CA PRO A 278 -29.21 13.55 12.71
C PRO A 278 -29.18 12.11 13.22
N LYS A 279 -29.93 11.83 14.28
CA LYS A 279 -30.13 10.47 14.80
C LYS A 279 -30.81 9.61 13.75
N ASN A 280 -30.50 8.30 13.74
CA ASN A 280 -31.07 7.34 12.75
C ASN A 280 -30.90 7.77 11.29
N LYS A 281 -29.83 8.50 10.98
CA LYS A 281 -29.54 9.09 9.68
C LYS A 281 -29.82 8.16 8.50
N ARG A 282 -29.35 6.90 8.57
CA ARG A 282 -29.55 5.94 7.45
C ARG A 282 -31.02 5.72 7.13
N LYS A 283 -31.85 5.50 8.13
CA LYS A 283 -33.30 5.28 7.96
C LYS A 283 -33.99 6.54 7.41
N ARG A 284 -33.63 7.71 7.96
CA ARG A 284 -34.16 9.02 7.53
C ARG A 284 -33.78 9.30 6.09
N LEU A 285 -32.52 9.13 5.71
CA LEU A 285 -32.02 9.29 4.34
C LEU A 285 -32.69 8.32 3.37
N SER A 286 -32.85 7.05 3.74
CA SER A 286 -33.53 6.06 2.89
C SER A 286 -34.96 6.48 2.52
N ARG A 287 -35.71 7.00 3.49
CA ARG A 287 -37.09 7.52 3.25
C ARG A 287 -37.10 8.71 2.30
N ILE A 288 -36.13 9.64 2.46
CA ILE A 288 -36.04 10.82 1.59
C ILE A 288 -35.68 10.39 0.17
N LEU A 289 -34.72 9.48 0.00
CA LEU A 289 -34.30 8.98 -1.31
C LEU A 289 -35.43 8.23 -2.03
N GLU A 290 -36.16 7.39 -1.32
CA GLU A 290 -37.33 6.67 -1.84
C GLU A 290 -38.38 7.65 -2.32
N ALA A 291 -38.75 8.64 -1.52
CA ALA A 291 -39.75 9.66 -1.89
C ALA A 291 -39.24 10.56 -3.04
N ALA A 292 -37.97 10.81 -3.15
CA ALA A 292 -37.35 11.56 -4.23
C ALA A 292 -37.13 10.69 -5.50
N GLY A 293 -37.23 9.36 -5.42
CA GLY A 293 -36.88 8.46 -6.53
C GLY A 293 -35.38 8.55 -6.90
N LEU A 294 -34.51 8.68 -5.91
CA LEU A 294 -33.07 8.88 -6.11
C LEU A 294 -32.26 7.69 -5.56
N SER A 295 -31.19 7.35 -6.25
CA SER A 295 -30.20 6.37 -5.78
C SER A 295 -29.08 7.06 -5.00
N TRP A 296 -28.42 6.29 -4.11
CA TRP A 296 -27.32 6.77 -3.30
C TRP A 296 -26.04 5.96 -3.55
N SER A 297 -24.93 6.67 -3.69
CA SER A 297 -23.59 6.06 -3.68
C SER A 297 -22.73 6.66 -2.55
N PRO A 298 -21.71 5.94 -2.06
CA PRO A 298 -20.80 6.49 -1.06
C PRO A 298 -20.19 7.81 -1.53
N ASP A 299 -20.13 8.78 -0.62
CA ASP A 299 -19.55 10.12 -0.84
C ASP A 299 -20.16 10.95 -2.00
N ILE A 300 -21.34 10.57 -2.55
CA ILE A 300 -22.00 11.23 -3.70
C ILE A 300 -22.15 12.74 -3.51
N MET A 301 -22.52 13.22 -2.32
CA MET A 301 -22.61 14.66 -2.03
C MET A 301 -21.26 15.35 -2.23
N ARG A 302 -20.23 14.75 -1.69
CA ARG A 302 -18.87 15.29 -1.77
C ARG A 302 -18.30 15.20 -3.18
N HIS A 303 -18.63 14.14 -3.93
CA HIS A 303 -18.29 14.02 -5.35
C HIS A 303 -19.01 15.09 -6.17
N SER A 304 -20.28 15.35 -5.91
CA SER A 304 -21.04 16.43 -6.55
C SER A 304 -20.38 17.79 -6.29
N PHE A 305 -20.11 18.12 -5.02
CA PHE A 305 -19.38 19.35 -4.68
C PHE A 305 -18.08 19.48 -5.46
N ALA A 306 -17.23 18.45 -5.46
CA ALA A 306 -15.93 18.49 -6.12
C ALA A 306 -16.05 18.79 -7.60
N SER A 307 -16.99 18.12 -8.29
CA SER A 307 -17.21 18.30 -9.74
C SER A 307 -17.74 19.69 -10.07
N TYR A 308 -18.76 20.16 -9.35
CA TYR A 308 -19.35 21.49 -9.60
C TYR A 308 -18.45 22.63 -9.17
N HIS A 309 -17.70 22.48 -8.08
CA HIS A 309 -16.73 23.48 -7.64
C HIS A 309 -15.54 23.60 -8.60
N LEU A 310 -15.06 22.46 -9.12
CA LEU A 310 -13.99 22.45 -10.11
C LEU A 310 -14.45 23.07 -11.43
N ALA A 311 -15.67 22.78 -11.89
CA ALA A 311 -16.24 23.33 -13.11
C ALA A 311 -16.46 24.84 -12.99
N GLU A 312 -16.93 25.36 -11.86
CA GLU A 312 -17.16 26.77 -11.61
C GLU A 312 -15.87 27.58 -11.52
N HIS A 313 -14.91 27.08 -10.71
CA HIS A 313 -13.69 27.85 -10.42
C HIS A 313 -12.50 27.52 -11.31
N GLN A 314 -12.55 26.43 -12.08
CA GLN A 314 -11.46 25.93 -12.94
C GLN A 314 -10.09 25.83 -12.23
N SER A 315 -10.11 25.66 -10.90
CA SER A 315 -8.92 25.55 -10.06
C SER A 315 -9.00 24.28 -9.21
N ALA A 316 -8.16 23.31 -9.54
CA ALA A 316 -8.02 22.10 -8.73
C ALA A 316 -7.41 22.40 -7.36
N GLU A 317 -6.53 23.40 -7.27
CA GLU A 317 -5.90 23.81 -6.00
C GLU A 317 -6.94 24.38 -5.05
N LYS A 318 -7.79 25.30 -5.54
CA LYS A 318 -8.89 25.88 -4.76
C LYS A 318 -9.85 24.80 -4.28
N THR A 319 -10.22 23.87 -5.17
CA THR A 319 -11.11 22.76 -4.84
C THR A 319 -10.46 21.80 -3.82
N ALA A 320 -9.17 21.48 -3.97
CA ALA A 320 -8.43 20.65 -3.03
C ALA A 320 -8.36 21.27 -1.63
N LEU A 321 -8.15 22.59 -1.56
CA LEU A 321 -8.09 23.35 -0.32
C LEU A 321 -9.42 23.25 0.44
N GLU A 322 -10.54 23.57 -0.22
CA GLU A 322 -11.89 23.49 0.36
C GLU A 322 -12.21 22.08 0.83
N MET A 323 -11.92 21.08 0.03
CA MET A 323 -12.15 19.68 0.37
C MET A 323 -11.15 19.13 1.41
N GLY A 324 -10.03 19.80 1.66
CA GLY A 324 -8.96 19.30 2.53
C GLY A 324 -8.28 18.05 1.95
N HIS A 325 -7.98 18.06 0.65
CA HIS A 325 -7.11 17.09 -0.02
C HIS A 325 -5.65 17.48 0.18
N ARG A 326 -4.75 16.50 0.13
CA ARG A 326 -3.30 16.75 0.27
C ARG A 326 -2.65 17.19 -1.04
N ASP A 327 -3.21 16.71 -2.15
CA ASP A 327 -2.74 16.98 -3.51
C ASP A 327 -3.94 17.10 -4.44
N THR A 328 -3.67 17.60 -5.63
CA THR A 328 -4.67 17.84 -6.68
C THR A 328 -4.84 16.64 -7.63
N LYS A 329 -3.98 15.62 -7.53
CA LYS A 329 -3.96 14.49 -8.47
C LYS A 329 -5.32 13.80 -8.56
N MET A 330 -5.91 13.47 -7.39
CA MET A 330 -7.24 12.86 -7.34
C MET A 330 -8.33 13.70 -8.01
N LEU A 331 -8.21 15.04 -7.96
CA LEU A 331 -9.20 15.91 -8.59
C LEU A 331 -9.08 15.88 -10.11
N PHE A 332 -7.87 15.87 -10.64
CA PHE A 332 -7.65 15.75 -12.09
C PHE A 332 -8.06 14.38 -12.62
N GLU A 333 -7.74 13.30 -11.91
CA GLU A 333 -8.02 11.93 -12.36
C GLU A 333 -9.51 11.59 -12.35
N HIS A 334 -10.28 12.10 -11.36
CA HIS A 334 -11.65 11.65 -11.14
C HIS A 334 -12.73 12.66 -11.45
N TYR A 335 -12.44 13.97 -11.49
CA TYR A 335 -13.47 15.02 -11.58
C TYR A 335 -13.33 15.94 -12.79
N ARG A 336 -12.24 15.83 -13.53
CA ARG A 336 -12.05 16.62 -14.73
C ARG A 336 -13.10 16.25 -15.77
N GLU A 337 -13.78 17.26 -16.32
CA GLU A 337 -14.77 17.10 -17.40
C GLU A 337 -16.06 16.34 -17.06
N LEU A 338 -16.33 16.05 -15.77
CA LEU A 338 -17.60 15.42 -15.39
C LEU A 338 -18.81 16.35 -15.51
N VAL A 339 -18.60 17.67 -15.46
CA VAL A 339 -19.64 18.68 -15.39
C VAL A 339 -19.28 19.88 -16.26
N THR A 340 -20.27 20.40 -16.99
CA THR A 340 -20.13 21.64 -17.76
C THR A 340 -20.27 22.88 -16.86
N LYS A 341 -19.78 24.04 -17.33
CA LYS A 341 -19.94 25.31 -16.62
C LYS A 341 -21.40 25.70 -16.43
N GLU A 342 -22.22 25.42 -17.43
CA GLU A 342 -23.66 25.72 -17.42
C GLU A 342 -24.34 24.90 -16.30
N ALA A 343 -24.03 23.63 -16.19
CA ALA A 343 -24.54 22.78 -15.13
C ALA A 343 -24.05 23.25 -13.74
N ALA A 344 -22.79 23.74 -13.64
CA ALA A 344 -22.28 24.28 -12.40
C ALA A 344 -23.04 25.55 -11.97
N LYS A 345 -23.31 26.46 -12.88
CA LYS A 345 -24.13 27.65 -12.60
C LYS A 345 -25.54 27.30 -12.10
N LEU A 346 -26.16 26.25 -12.65
CA LEU A 346 -27.46 25.75 -12.16
C LEU A 346 -27.35 25.16 -10.77
N TYR A 347 -26.29 24.40 -10.49
CA TYR A 347 -26.06 23.79 -9.19
C TYR A 347 -25.90 24.81 -8.07
N TRP A 348 -25.14 25.90 -8.31
CA TRP A 348 -24.92 26.94 -7.33
C TRP A 348 -26.12 27.89 -7.15
N LYS A 349 -27.17 27.75 -7.97
CA LYS A 349 -28.43 28.49 -7.84
C LYS A 349 -29.54 27.72 -7.14
N ILE A 350 -29.30 26.49 -6.70
CA ILE A 350 -30.31 25.66 -5.99
C ILE A 350 -30.65 26.31 -4.65
N ARG A 351 -31.93 26.70 -4.53
CA ARG A 351 -32.48 27.41 -3.38
C ARG A 351 -33.77 26.77 -2.90
#